data_433b26a91fe174165b299287f80501a2
#
_entry.id   433b26a91fe174165b299287f80501a2
#
_cell.length_a   1.000
_cell.length_b   1.000
_cell.length_c   1.000
_cell.angle_alpha   90.00
_cell.angle_beta   90.00
_cell.angle_gamma   90.00
#
_symmetry.space_group_name_H-M   'P 1'
#
loop_
_entity.id
_entity.type
_entity.pdbx_description
1 polymer ?
#
loop_
_entity_poly.entity_id
_entity_poly.type
_entity_poly.pdbx_seq_one_letter_code
_entity_poly.pdbx_strand_id
1 'polypeptide(L)'
;MNTQLDLPKALHDYIKKSNIALALSAIKDDAPLLVVNKSFCEMTGYSEDEVVGHNCRFLQGPDTTESARQPLHDFVHGDGKDSGRFPILNYRKDGTAFHNYVFMSRLKDTGGQPQFILASQFDMTTALQRSKISLNDEKLQDALSDVDQIGREFGLAMMGSAGLLADSIALMAKLTLEDSQR
;
A
#
# COMPACT_ATOMS: atom_id res chain seq x y z
N MET A 1 9.91 -2.48 -29.60
CA MET A 1 10.73 -1.45 -28.93
C MET A 1 10.53 -1.59 -27.44
N ASN A 2 11.51 -2.17 -26.74
CA ASN A 2 11.49 -2.25 -25.28
C ASN A 2 11.77 -0.83 -24.75
N THR A 3 10.73 -0.08 -24.45
CA THR A 3 10.89 1.12 -23.63
C THR A 3 11.03 0.62 -22.19
N GLN A 4 12.24 0.20 -21.85
CA GLN A 4 12.60 -0.01 -20.44
C GLN A 4 12.38 1.36 -19.80
N LEU A 5 11.33 1.51 -18.97
CA LEU A 5 11.14 2.69 -18.15
C LEU A 5 12.40 2.80 -17.29
N ASP A 6 13.18 3.84 -17.58
CA ASP A 6 14.46 4.05 -16.91
C ASP A 6 14.15 4.51 -15.48
N LEU A 7 14.15 3.55 -14.56
CA LEU A 7 13.89 3.83 -13.14
C LEU A 7 15.11 4.54 -12.57
N PRO A 8 14.98 5.80 -12.10
CA PRO A 8 16.10 6.51 -11.50
C PRO A 8 16.69 5.73 -10.33
N LYS A 9 18.02 5.57 -10.33
CA LYS A 9 18.74 4.82 -9.29
C LYS A 9 18.43 5.35 -7.89
N ALA A 10 18.32 6.66 -7.73
CA ALA A 10 18.02 7.28 -6.45
C ALA A 10 16.62 6.87 -5.92
N LEU A 11 15.62 6.80 -6.78
CA LEU A 11 14.28 6.32 -6.42
C LEU A 11 14.28 4.83 -6.08
N HIS A 12 14.97 4.01 -6.86
CA HIS A 12 15.16 2.60 -6.57
C HIS A 12 15.81 2.41 -5.18
N ASP A 13 16.94 3.09 -4.92
CA ASP A 13 17.66 2.97 -3.67
C ASP A 13 16.84 3.47 -2.46
N TYR A 14 16.03 4.52 -2.65
CA TYR A 14 15.09 5.00 -1.63
C TYR A 14 14.07 3.94 -1.26
N ILE A 15 13.42 3.31 -2.26
CA ILE A 15 12.44 2.25 -2.04
C ILE A 15 13.07 1.07 -1.30
N LYS A 16 14.25 0.62 -1.75
CA LYS A 16 14.96 -0.53 -1.18
C LYS A 16 15.38 -0.34 0.28
N LYS A 17 15.67 0.88 0.70
CA LYS A 17 16.10 1.21 2.06
C LYS A 17 14.95 1.40 3.04
N SER A 18 13.72 1.56 2.57
CA SER A 18 12.57 1.79 3.42
C SER A 18 12.20 0.57 4.27
N ASN A 19 11.83 0.81 5.52
CA ASN A 19 11.27 -0.19 6.43
C ASN A 19 9.73 -0.31 6.31
N ILE A 20 9.10 0.53 5.51
CA ILE A 20 7.68 0.41 5.16
C ILE A 20 7.59 -0.49 3.93
N ALA A 21 6.57 -1.35 3.86
CA ALA A 21 6.31 -2.18 2.69
C ALA A 21 5.96 -1.29 1.49
N LEU A 22 6.88 -1.22 0.52
CA LEU A 22 6.75 -0.40 -0.68
C LEU A 22 6.74 -1.26 -1.95
N ALA A 23 5.89 -0.86 -2.88
CA ALA A 23 5.85 -1.38 -4.23
C ALA A 23 5.75 -0.22 -5.23
N LEU A 24 6.55 -0.28 -6.29
CA LEU A 24 6.50 0.66 -7.41
C LEU A 24 6.05 -0.08 -8.65
N SER A 25 5.03 0.41 -9.32
CA SER A 25 4.56 -0.12 -10.59
C SER A 25 4.67 0.89 -11.72
N ALA A 26 4.76 0.37 -12.95
CA ALA A 26 4.54 1.17 -14.14
C ALA A 26 3.10 1.67 -14.18
N ILE A 27 2.85 2.75 -14.94
CA ILE A 27 1.50 3.27 -15.17
C ILE A 27 0.87 2.69 -16.43
N LYS A 28 1.69 2.10 -17.31
CA LYS A 28 1.29 1.55 -18.60
C LYS A 28 1.02 0.05 -18.48
N ASP A 29 0.38 -0.48 -19.50
CA ASP A 29 0.00 -1.89 -19.60
C ASP A 29 -0.91 -2.31 -18.42
N ASP A 30 -0.64 -3.42 -17.81
CA ASP A 30 -1.37 -3.93 -16.65
C ASP A 30 -0.74 -3.47 -15.31
N ALA A 31 -0.09 -2.32 -15.28
CA ALA A 31 0.61 -1.77 -14.12
C ALA A 31 1.54 -2.80 -13.43
N PRO A 32 2.50 -3.40 -14.17
CA PRO A 32 3.40 -4.39 -13.59
C PRO A 32 4.28 -3.76 -12.52
N LEU A 33 4.57 -4.53 -11.48
CA LEU A 33 5.53 -4.15 -10.45
C LEU A 33 6.94 -4.06 -11.06
N LEU A 34 7.63 -2.98 -10.78
CA LEU A 34 9.02 -2.72 -11.20
C LEU A 34 10.00 -2.97 -10.07
N VAL A 35 9.62 -2.60 -8.86
CA VAL A 35 10.42 -2.75 -7.66
C VAL A 35 9.51 -3.02 -6.47
N VAL A 36 9.92 -3.94 -5.62
CA VAL A 36 9.41 -4.10 -4.26
C VAL A 36 10.59 -4.12 -3.28
N ASN A 37 10.33 -3.78 -2.02
CA ASN A 37 11.37 -3.82 -1.00
C ASN A 37 11.25 -5.06 -0.10
N LYS A 38 12.23 -5.21 0.78
CA LYS A 38 12.30 -6.33 1.73
C LYS A 38 11.05 -6.40 2.61
N SER A 39 10.56 -5.25 3.10
CA SER A 39 9.37 -5.18 3.96
C SER A 39 8.11 -5.65 3.23
N PHE A 40 7.98 -5.37 1.93
CA PHE A 40 6.90 -5.92 1.11
C PHE A 40 6.99 -7.44 1.01
N CYS A 41 8.18 -7.97 0.74
CA CYS A 41 8.38 -9.43 0.66
C CYS A 41 8.07 -10.12 1.99
N GLU A 42 8.55 -9.56 3.11
CA GLU A 42 8.28 -10.09 4.45
C GLU A 42 6.79 -10.05 4.81
N MET A 43 6.09 -8.98 4.44
CA MET A 43 4.65 -8.82 4.68
C MET A 43 3.81 -9.78 3.86
N THR A 44 4.18 -10.00 2.59
CA THR A 44 3.35 -10.78 1.64
C THR A 44 3.77 -12.25 1.52
N GLY A 45 5.01 -12.58 1.91
CA GLY A 45 5.59 -13.92 1.78
C GLY A 45 6.09 -14.26 0.38
N TYR A 46 5.99 -13.34 -0.58
CA TYR A 46 6.54 -13.51 -1.93
C TYR A 46 7.95 -12.94 -2.02
N SER A 47 8.80 -13.55 -2.82
CA SER A 47 10.09 -12.97 -3.20
C SER A 47 9.92 -11.90 -4.29
N GLU A 48 10.89 -11.02 -4.44
CA GLU A 48 10.89 -10.00 -5.48
C GLU A 48 10.81 -10.60 -6.89
N ASP A 49 11.59 -11.64 -7.15
CA ASP A 49 11.63 -12.32 -8.46
C ASP A 49 10.29 -12.95 -8.85
N GLU A 50 9.44 -13.28 -7.87
CA GLU A 50 8.11 -13.83 -8.13
C GLU A 50 7.08 -12.77 -8.48
N VAL A 51 7.30 -11.52 -8.10
CA VAL A 51 6.28 -10.46 -8.20
C VAL A 51 6.61 -9.38 -9.20
N VAL A 52 7.89 -9.10 -9.46
CA VAL A 52 8.30 -8.12 -10.48
C VAL A 52 7.82 -8.57 -11.87
N GLY A 53 7.26 -7.63 -12.63
CA GLY A 53 6.63 -7.90 -13.92
C GLY A 53 5.16 -8.30 -13.83
N HIS A 54 4.61 -8.54 -12.65
CA HIS A 54 3.20 -8.88 -12.44
C HIS A 54 2.42 -7.72 -11.82
N ASN A 55 1.10 -7.67 -12.08
CA ASN A 55 0.22 -6.74 -11.40
C ASN A 55 -0.05 -7.22 -9.97
N CYS A 56 -0.06 -6.29 -9.00
CA CYS A 56 -0.21 -6.58 -7.57
C CYS A 56 -1.55 -7.25 -7.19
N ARG A 57 -2.48 -7.44 -8.14
CA ARG A 57 -3.75 -8.16 -7.91
C ARG A 57 -3.57 -9.62 -7.53
N PHE A 58 -2.38 -10.20 -7.69
CA PHE A 58 -2.09 -11.56 -7.19
C PHE A 58 -2.27 -11.69 -5.67
N LEU A 59 -2.25 -10.58 -4.93
CA LEU A 59 -2.57 -10.56 -3.50
C LEU A 59 -4.08 -10.66 -3.22
N GLN A 60 -4.96 -10.51 -4.22
CA GLN A 60 -6.39 -10.65 -4.06
C GLN A 60 -6.78 -12.13 -4.01
N GLY A 61 -7.87 -12.44 -3.31
CA GLY A 61 -8.33 -13.80 -3.14
C GLY A 61 -9.86 -13.91 -3.03
N PRO A 62 -10.37 -15.07 -2.61
CA PRO A 62 -11.80 -15.38 -2.68
C PRO A 62 -12.69 -14.40 -1.92
N ASP A 63 -12.26 -13.92 -0.76
CA ASP A 63 -13.04 -13.01 0.07
C ASP A 63 -12.70 -11.53 -0.17
N THR A 64 -11.84 -11.22 -1.15
CA THR A 64 -11.61 -9.84 -1.58
C THR A 64 -12.83 -9.33 -2.33
N THR A 65 -13.59 -8.42 -1.73
CA THR A 65 -14.86 -7.95 -2.30
C THR A 65 -14.66 -7.06 -3.52
N GLU A 66 -15.65 -7.06 -4.42
CA GLU A 66 -15.63 -6.18 -5.60
C GLU A 66 -15.63 -4.70 -5.20
N SER A 67 -16.36 -4.34 -4.15
CA SER A 67 -16.38 -2.97 -3.61
C SER A 67 -15.00 -2.48 -3.15
N ALA A 68 -14.09 -3.38 -2.76
CA ALA A 68 -12.71 -3.05 -2.43
C ALA A 68 -11.78 -3.06 -3.66
N ARG A 69 -12.06 -3.90 -4.67
CA ARG A 69 -11.27 -4.00 -5.90
C ARG A 69 -11.49 -2.81 -6.84
N GLN A 70 -12.75 -2.42 -7.03
CA GLN A 70 -13.13 -1.43 -8.02
C GLN A 70 -12.43 -0.07 -7.83
N PRO A 71 -12.37 0.52 -6.61
CA PRO A 71 -11.63 1.77 -6.40
C PRO A 71 -10.14 1.68 -6.72
N LEU A 72 -9.50 0.54 -6.45
CA LEU A 72 -8.11 0.28 -6.81
C LEU A 72 -7.92 0.21 -8.32
N HIS A 73 -8.80 -0.53 -9.00
CA HIS A 73 -8.81 -0.64 -10.45
C HIS A 73 -8.96 0.73 -11.11
N ASP A 74 -9.94 1.53 -10.66
CA ASP A 74 -10.20 2.86 -11.22
C ASP A 74 -9.01 3.80 -10.99
N PHE A 75 -8.38 3.75 -9.82
CA PHE A 75 -7.16 4.49 -9.58
C PHE A 75 -6.04 4.07 -10.52
N VAL A 76 -5.76 2.78 -10.67
CA VAL A 76 -4.67 2.28 -11.53
C VAL A 76 -4.91 2.67 -13.00
N HIS A 77 -6.15 2.59 -13.48
CA HIS A 77 -6.51 2.85 -14.89
C HIS A 77 -6.87 4.31 -15.19
N GLY A 78 -6.71 5.23 -14.25
CA GLY A 78 -6.76 6.66 -14.52
C GLY A 78 -8.06 7.35 -14.16
N ASP A 79 -8.47 7.28 -12.90
CA ASP A 79 -9.59 8.08 -12.37
C ASP A 79 -9.28 9.59 -12.22
N GLY A 80 -8.09 10.00 -12.66
CA GLY A 80 -7.63 11.40 -12.62
C GLY A 80 -7.08 11.86 -11.26
N LYS A 81 -7.10 11.00 -10.22
CA LYS A 81 -6.56 11.34 -8.90
C LYS A 81 -5.05 11.10 -8.82
N ASP A 82 -4.35 11.94 -8.08
CA ASP A 82 -2.90 11.81 -7.87
C ASP A 82 -2.55 10.90 -6.68
N SER A 83 -3.48 10.72 -5.75
CA SER A 83 -3.31 9.81 -4.61
C SER A 83 -4.64 9.22 -4.18
N GLY A 84 -4.57 8.08 -3.49
CA GLY A 84 -5.73 7.39 -2.97
C GLY A 84 -5.39 6.47 -1.80
N ARG A 85 -6.43 6.04 -1.07
CA ARG A 85 -6.35 5.14 0.09
C ARG A 85 -7.33 4.00 -0.14
N PHE A 86 -6.83 2.78 -0.04
CA PHE A 86 -7.57 1.59 -0.45
C PHE A 86 -7.44 0.49 0.62
N PRO A 87 -8.40 0.40 1.57
CA PRO A 87 -8.48 -0.76 2.45
C PRO A 87 -8.94 -1.98 1.64
N ILE A 88 -8.19 -3.08 1.72
CA ILE A 88 -8.49 -4.28 0.97
C ILE A 88 -8.08 -5.54 1.75
N LEU A 89 -8.87 -6.61 1.65
CA LEU A 89 -8.45 -7.92 2.12
C LEU A 89 -7.54 -8.56 1.07
N ASN A 90 -6.33 -8.87 1.49
CA ASN A 90 -5.32 -9.54 0.68
C ASN A 90 -4.93 -10.90 1.27
N TYR A 91 -4.18 -11.67 0.53
CA TYR A 91 -3.67 -12.99 0.90
C TYR A 91 -2.18 -13.06 0.70
N ARG A 92 -1.47 -13.60 1.71
CA ARG A 92 -0.05 -13.92 1.60
C ARG A 92 0.14 -15.15 0.74
N LYS A 93 1.37 -15.44 0.36
CA LYS A 93 1.74 -16.63 -0.41
C LYS A 93 1.32 -17.94 0.25
N ASP A 94 1.30 -18.00 1.56
CA ASP A 94 0.87 -19.18 2.34
C ASP A 94 -0.67 -19.31 2.45
N GLY A 95 -1.44 -18.39 1.84
CA GLY A 95 -2.89 -18.35 1.91
C GLY A 95 -3.47 -17.61 3.11
N THR A 96 -2.63 -17.10 4.02
CA THR A 96 -3.09 -16.32 5.17
C THR A 96 -3.69 -14.99 4.73
N ALA A 97 -4.94 -14.73 5.09
CA ALA A 97 -5.59 -13.46 4.82
C ALA A 97 -5.08 -12.35 5.75
N PHE A 98 -4.93 -11.13 5.21
CA PHE A 98 -4.57 -9.96 5.98
C PHE A 98 -5.28 -8.70 5.48
N HIS A 99 -5.63 -7.81 6.39
CA HIS A 99 -6.22 -6.52 6.07
C HIS A 99 -5.12 -5.53 5.67
N ASN A 100 -4.97 -5.31 4.39
CA ASN A 100 -4.00 -4.38 3.83
C ASN A 100 -4.61 -2.98 3.70
N TYR A 101 -3.93 -1.98 4.23
CA TYR A 101 -4.27 -0.58 4.00
C TYR A 101 -3.26 0.02 3.02
N VAL A 102 -3.70 0.20 1.78
CA VAL A 102 -2.83 0.62 0.67
C VAL A 102 -2.99 2.11 0.41
N PHE A 103 -1.89 2.85 0.47
CA PHE A 103 -1.81 4.24 0.05
C PHE A 103 -1.07 4.29 -1.28
N MET A 104 -1.71 4.85 -2.29
CA MET A 104 -1.11 4.98 -3.62
C MET A 104 -0.89 6.43 -3.99
N SER A 105 0.21 6.72 -4.67
CA SER A 105 0.55 8.02 -5.22
C SER A 105 1.13 7.89 -6.60
N ARG A 106 0.66 8.73 -7.54
CA ARG A 106 1.26 8.87 -8.86
C ARG A 106 2.52 9.71 -8.78
N LEU A 107 3.63 9.17 -9.23
CA LEU A 107 4.87 9.91 -9.42
C LEU A 107 4.89 10.44 -10.84
N LYS A 108 5.01 11.77 -10.98
CA LYS A 108 4.99 12.48 -12.26
C LYS A 108 6.39 12.95 -12.61
N ASP A 109 6.66 13.05 -13.90
CA ASP A 109 7.86 13.73 -14.40
C ASP A 109 7.76 15.26 -14.28
N THR A 110 8.81 15.95 -14.67
CA THR A 110 8.86 17.43 -14.67
C THR A 110 7.85 18.07 -15.63
N GLY A 111 7.34 17.33 -16.59
CA GLY A 111 6.24 17.73 -17.48
C GLY A 111 4.85 17.48 -16.91
N GLY A 112 4.75 16.96 -15.68
CA GLY A 112 3.49 16.63 -15.02
C GLY A 112 2.84 15.32 -15.51
N GLN A 113 3.54 14.53 -16.34
CA GLN A 113 3.02 13.26 -16.82
C GLN A 113 3.29 12.14 -15.81
N PRO A 114 2.27 11.37 -15.44
CA PRO A 114 2.45 10.24 -14.54
C PRO A 114 3.39 9.19 -15.16
N GLN A 115 4.40 8.77 -14.42
CA GLN A 115 5.37 7.76 -14.83
C GLN A 115 5.23 6.46 -14.05
N PHE A 116 4.98 6.57 -12.73
CA PHE A 116 4.91 5.43 -11.83
C PHE A 116 3.76 5.58 -10.85
N ILE A 117 3.35 4.45 -10.24
CA ILE A 117 2.51 4.41 -9.06
C ILE A 117 3.34 3.84 -7.92
N LEU A 118 3.51 4.63 -6.86
CA LEU A 118 4.10 4.17 -5.60
C LEU A 118 2.99 3.76 -4.64
N ALA A 119 3.06 2.55 -4.11
CA ALA A 119 2.17 2.02 -3.09
C ALA A 119 2.92 1.81 -1.77
N SER A 120 2.43 2.43 -0.69
CA SER A 120 2.83 2.12 0.69
C SER A 120 1.76 1.25 1.32
N GLN A 121 2.15 0.16 1.96
CA GLN A 121 1.23 -0.87 2.43
C GLN A 121 1.42 -1.14 3.93
N PHE A 122 0.31 -1.32 4.64
CA PHE A 122 0.28 -1.53 6.08
C PHE A 122 -0.65 -2.68 6.42
N ASP A 123 -0.13 -3.69 7.11
CA ASP A 123 -0.96 -4.77 7.67
C ASP A 123 -1.67 -4.28 8.93
N MET A 124 -2.98 -4.10 8.82
CA MET A 124 -3.85 -3.63 9.90
C MET A 124 -4.61 -4.78 10.58
N THR A 125 -4.29 -6.04 10.28
CA THR A 125 -5.03 -7.21 10.76
C THR A 125 -5.13 -7.24 12.28
N THR A 126 -4.01 -7.06 12.98
CA THR A 126 -3.98 -7.07 14.44
C THR A 126 -4.79 -5.92 15.07
N ALA A 127 -4.69 -4.72 14.50
CA ALA A 127 -5.44 -3.56 14.97
C ALA A 127 -6.96 -3.76 14.82
N LEU A 128 -7.38 -4.30 13.67
CA LEU A 128 -8.78 -4.59 13.39
C LEU A 128 -9.33 -5.75 14.24
N GLN A 129 -8.53 -6.78 14.49
CA GLN A 129 -8.92 -7.89 15.37
C GLN A 129 -9.14 -7.42 16.81
N ARG A 130 -8.25 -6.58 17.33
CA ARG A 130 -8.42 -5.98 18.66
C ARG A 130 -9.69 -5.12 18.75
N SER A 131 -9.98 -4.34 17.72
CA SER A 131 -11.21 -3.55 17.62
C SER A 131 -12.49 -4.42 17.60
N LYS A 132 -12.44 -5.61 16.96
CA LYS A 132 -13.60 -6.54 16.88
C LYS A 132 -13.82 -7.33 18.18
N ILE A 133 -12.77 -7.71 18.87
CA ILE A 133 -12.87 -8.42 20.18
C ILE A 133 -13.62 -7.53 21.18
N SER A 134 -13.37 -6.24 21.14
CA SER A 134 -14.02 -5.23 21.96
C SER A 134 -15.53 -5.10 21.70
N LEU A 135 -16.00 -5.38 20.50
CA LEU A 135 -17.41 -5.24 20.09
C LEU A 135 -18.29 -6.46 20.44
N ASN A 136 -17.71 -7.64 20.70
CA ASN A 136 -18.45 -8.88 20.85
C ASN A 136 -18.76 -9.28 22.30
N ASP A 137 -18.30 -8.54 23.30
CA ASP A 137 -18.44 -8.91 24.71
C ASP A 137 -19.37 -7.96 25.47
N GLU A 138 -20.68 -8.11 25.25
CA GLU A 138 -21.75 -7.30 25.88
C GLU A 138 -21.77 -7.38 27.42
N LYS A 139 -21.11 -8.36 28.04
CA LYS A 139 -21.06 -8.53 29.49
C LYS A 139 -19.87 -7.84 30.16
N LEU A 140 -18.89 -7.37 29.40
CA LEU A 140 -17.75 -6.60 29.88
C LEU A 140 -17.94 -5.07 29.70
N GLN A 141 -19.05 -4.65 29.14
CA GLN A 141 -19.25 -3.26 28.66
C GLN A 141 -19.18 -2.20 29.78
N ASP A 142 -19.57 -2.52 31.00
CA ASP A 142 -19.55 -1.54 32.11
C ASP A 142 -18.16 -1.31 32.73
N ALA A 143 -17.23 -2.26 32.56
CA ALA A 143 -15.87 -2.16 33.09
C ALA A 143 -14.80 -1.84 32.03
N LEU A 144 -15.14 -1.91 30.74
CA LEU A 144 -14.22 -1.82 29.61
C LEU A 144 -14.44 -0.60 28.71
N SER A 145 -15.37 0.29 29.03
CA SER A 145 -15.63 1.49 28.20
C SER A 145 -14.37 2.31 27.93
N ASP A 146 -13.49 2.42 28.92
CA ASP A 146 -12.23 3.16 28.82
C ASP A 146 -11.19 2.41 27.95
N VAL A 147 -11.12 1.07 28.09
CA VAL A 147 -10.19 0.24 27.28
C VAL A 147 -10.64 0.16 25.83
N ASP A 148 -11.96 0.13 25.60
CA ASP A 148 -12.56 0.17 24.26
C ASP A 148 -12.32 1.49 23.56
N GLN A 149 -12.46 2.59 24.29
CA GLN A 149 -12.18 3.92 23.77
C GLN A 149 -10.69 4.07 23.42
N ILE A 150 -9.80 3.63 24.30
CA ILE A 150 -8.35 3.61 24.04
C ILE A 150 -8.01 2.73 22.85
N GLY A 151 -8.63 1.55 22.69
CA GLY A 151 -8.42 0.66 21.55
C GLY A 151 -8.86 1.28 20.23
N ARG A 152 -10.01 1.94 20.21
CA ARG A 152 -10.51 2.69 19.03
C ARG A 152 -9.62 3.89 18.70
N GLU A 153 -9.27 4.68 19.70
CA GLU A 153 -8.38 5.83 19.54
C GLU A 153 -6.99 5.41 19.07
N PHE A 154 -6.45 4.29 19.59
CA PHE A 154 -5.18 3.74 19.14
C PHE A 154 -5.26 3.23 17.69
N GLY A 155 -6.34 2.55 17.30
CA GLY A 155 -6.57 2.11 15.93
C GLY A 155 -6.68 3.29 14.96
N LEU A 156 -7.42 4.34 15.32
CA LEU A 156 -7.54 5.58 14.55
C LEU A 156 -6.20 6.33 14.49
N ALA A 157 -5.45 6.37 15.60
CA ALA A 157 -4.13 6.98 15.63
C ALA A 157 -3.13 6.22 14.77
N MET A 158 -3.18 4.89 14.75
CA MET A 158 -2.34 4.07 13.86
C MET A 158 -2.66 4.32 12.39
N MET A 159 -3.95 4.37 12.02
CA MET A 159 -4.35 4.69 10.64
C MET A 159 -3.93 6.12 10.23
N GLY A 160 -4.05 7.08 11.13
CA GLY A 160 -3.58 8.44 10.91
C GLY A 160 -2.07 8.51 10.72
N SER A 161 -1.31 7.81 11.57
CA SER A 161 0.15 7.73 11.48
C SER A 161 0.61 7.04 10.20
N ALA A 162 -0.07 5.95 9.78
CA ALA A 162 0.21 5.27 8.53
C ALA A 162 -0.02 6.22 7.32
N GLY A 163 -1.10 7.02 7.36
CA GLY A 163 -1.37 8.03 6.35
C GLY A 163 -0.26 9.08 6.24
N LEU A 164 0.17 9.64 7.37
CA LEU A 164 1.25 10.63 7.42
C LEU A 164 2.58 10.05 6.91
N LEU A 165 2.89 8.81 7.28
CA LEU A 165 4.07 8.11 6.78
C LEU A 165 4.01 7.90 5.27
N ALA A 166 2.86 7.46 4.75
CA ALA A 166 2.66 7.25 3.33
C ALA A 166 2.78 8.56 2.53
N ASP A 167 2.19 9.64 3.03
CA ASP A 167 2.28 10.98 2.40
C ASP A 167 3.74 11.49 2.39
N SER A 168 4.48 11.29 3.48
CA SER A 168 5.91 11.63 3.58
C SER A 168 6.76 10.82 2.60
N ILE A 169 6.50 9.51 2.49
CA ILE A 169 7.19 8.62 1.55
C ILE A 169 6.91 9.05 0.11
N ALA A 170 5.66 9.33 -0.22
CA ALA A 170 5.28 9.78 -1.56
C ALA A 170 5.95 11.12 -1.92
N LEU A 171 6.01 12.06 -0.98
CA LEU A 171 6.70 13.34 -1.18
C LEU A 171 8.20 13.14 -1.44
N MET A 172 8.88 12.35 -0.61
CA MET A 172 10.31 12.06 -0.79
C MET A 172 10.59 11.36 -2.13
N ALA A 173 9.73 10.42 -2.53
CA ALA A 173 9.87 9.74 -3.81
C ALA A 173 9.69 10.71 -5.00
N LYS A 174 8.73 11.65 -4.91
CA LYS A 174 8.53 12.70 -5.93
C LYS A 174 9.76 13.60 -6.06
N LEU A 175 10.29 14.11 -4.94
CA LEU A 175 11.49 14.95 -4.94
C LEU A 175 12.71 14.20 -5.52
N THR A 176 12.87 12.92 -5.18
CA THR A 176 13.95 12.09 -5.68
C THR A 176 13.84 11.86 -7.20
N LEU A 177 12.61 11.71 -7.72
CA LEU A 177 12.37 11.58 -9.14
C LEU A 177 12.69 12.88 -9.89
N GLU A 178 12.23 14.03 -9.38
CA GLU A 178 12.48 15.35 -9.96
C GLU A 178 13.98 15.68 -10.03
N ASP A 179 14.75 15.40 -8.97
CA ASP A 179 16.20 15.62 -8.95
C ASP A 179 16.96 14.75 -9.96
N SER A 180 16.42 13.56 -10.27
CA SER A 180 17.04 12.63 -11.23
C SER A 180 16.81 13.05 -12.69
N GLN A 181 15.89 13.97 -12.96
CA GLN A 181 15.54 14.47 -14.29
C GLN A 181 16.16 15.83 -14.64
N ARG A 182 16.94 16.42 -13.74
CA ARG A 182 17.74 17.64 -13.95
C ARG A 182 19.14 17.33 -14.40
#